data_a51c9f7fc567fa6eda8af32ef4a31ead
#
_entry.id   a51c9f7fc567fa6eda8af32ef4a31ead
#
_cell.length_a   1.000
_cell.length_b   1.000
_cell.length_c   1.000
_cell.angle_alpha   90.00
_cell.angle_beta   90.00
_cell.angle_gamma   90.00
#
_symmetry.space_group_name_H-M   'P 1'
#
loop_
_entity.id
_entity.type
_entity.pdbx_description
1 polymer ?
#
loop_
_entity_poly.entity_id
_entity_poly.type
_entity_poly.pdbx_seq_one_letter_code
_entity_poly.pdbx_strand_id
1 'polypeptide(L)'
;MKYYLIVGEASGDLHASRLMRSLKKVDELAEFRFFGGDLMAAEGGTRVKHYKELAYMGFVPVLLHLRTIFANMKKCKQDIVEWKPDVVILVDYPGFNLNIAKFLKKNTLIPAYYYISPKIWAWKEWRIRSIKRDIAELFSILPFEVDFFEKKHKYPIHYVGNPTAQEVNEFRANYHQTYAEFCVENNLDTRKPIIALLAGSRLQEIKDNLPAMIEVAERFEDYQMVLAGAPSVEDEYYQKFIEGTPVRLVKNKTYPLLAHSKVALVTSGTATLETALFDVPQVVCYETPLPKLIRWAFNHILKVKYISLVNLVANKEIVKEMFADRFTVDGIADQLFQILPGMPGREKMLAGYQEVREKLGNRIAPDQAATIMYDLIKKHREELIRLAKERAEAEAKAAAEAAERARIKAEQEAERARIKAQEEAERARIKAEEQLRIAEEQMRKAQEMSEENSRQNPPISE
;
A
#
# COMPACT_ATOMS: atom_id res chain seq x y z
N MET A 1 -18.99 -1.53 -3.67
CA MET A 1 -17.79 -2.38 -3.79
C MET A 1 -17.25 -2.74 -2.41
N LYS A 2 -16.45 -3.80 -2.29
CA LYS A 2 -15.83 -4.27 -1.05
C LYS A 2 -14.38 -3.81 -0.94
N TYR A 3 -14.08 -2.97 0.03
CA TYR A 3 -12.76 -2.38 0.26
C TYR A 3 -12.13 -2.95 1.52
N TYR A 4 -10.94 -3.54 1.41
CA TYR A 4 -10.18 -4.01 2.56
C TYR A 4 -8.99 -3.08 2.82
N LEU A 5 -8.95 -2.39 3.98
CA LEU A 5 -7.89 -1.42 4.27
C LEU A 5 -6.96 -1.95 5.36
N ILE A 6 -5.67 -1.63 5.24
CA ILE A 6 -4.67 -2.03 6.24
C ILE A 6 -3.80 -0.83 6.61
N VAL A 7 -3.86 -0.45 7.88
CA VAL A 7 -3.01 0.59 8.48
C VAL A 7 -2.26 0.03 9.68
N GLY A 8 -1.10 0.59 10.00
CA GLY A 8 -0.25 0.12 11.10
C GLY A 8 -0.01 1.13 12.22
N GLU A 9 -0.52 2.36 12.09
CA GLU A 9 -0.28 3.44 13.07
C GLU A 9 -1.39 4.51 13.04
N ALA A 10 -1.36 5.43 14.01
CA ALA A 10 -2.39 6.46 14.18
C ALA A 10 -2.51 7.40 12.96
N SER A 11 -1.40 7.78 12.34
CA SER A 11 -1.43 8.61 11.12
C SER A 11 -2.09 7.89 9.96
N GLY A 12 -1.83 6.58 9.82
CA GLY A 12 -2.50 5.73 8.83
C GLY A 12 -4.00 5.64 9.08
N ASP A 13 -4.45 5.52 10.33
CA ASP A 13 -5.86 5.50 10.72
C ASP A 13 -6.58 6.81 10.32
N LEU A 14 -5.95 7.95 10.57
CA LEU A 14 -6.46 9.27 10.18
C LEU A 14 -6.60 9.39 8.65
N HIS A 15 -5.57 9.04 7.89
CA HIS A 15 -5.61 9.15 6.43
C HIS A 15 -6.58 8.15 5.80
N ALA A 16 -6.63 6.93 6.33
CA ALA A 16 -7.55 5.90 5.85
C ALA A 16 -9.01 6.23 6.17
N SER A 17 -9.33 6.80 7.34
CA SER A 17 -10.69 7.23 7.67
C SER A 17 -11.19 8.30 6.71
N ARG A 18 -10.35 9.29 6.36
CA ARG A 18 -10.68 10.31 5.36
C ARG A 18 -10.88 9.70 3.96
N LEU A 19 -10.04 8.73 3.57
CA LEU A 19 -10.21 8.01 2.32
C LEU A 19 -11.53 7.21 2.30
N MET A 20 -11.89 6.52 3.39
CA MET A 20 -13.16 5.81 3.52
C MET A 20 -14.35 6.75 3.34
N ARG A 21 -14.30 7.93 3.97
CA ARG A 21 -15.33 8.98 3.80
C ARG A 21 -15.46 9.41 2.34
N SER A 22 -14.34 9.59 1.65
CA SER A 22 -14.33 9.99 0.24
C SER A 22 -14.77 8.86 -0.69
N LEU A 23 -14.44 7.61 -0.40
CA LEU A 23 -14.94 6.44 -1.12
C LEU A 23 -16.45 6.30 -1.02
N LYS A 24 -17.06 6.59 0.14
CA LYS A 24 -18.53 6.60 0.30
C LYS A 24 -19.23 7.65 -0.56
N LYS A 25 -18.54 8.76 -0.90
CA LYS A 25 -19.10 9.79 -1.81
C LYS A 25 -19.20 9.31 -3.25
N VAL A 26 -18.27 8.43 -3.69
CA VAL A 26 -18.19 7.94 -5.08
C VAL A 26 -18.79 6.54 -5.24
N ASP A 27 -18.97 5.80 -4.15
CA ASP A 27 -19.56 4.47 -4.09
C ASP A 27 -20.53 4.39 -2.90
N GLU A 28 -21.80 4.65 -3.15
CA GLU A 28 -22.86 4.64 -2.11
C GLU A 28 -23.03 3.26 -1.46
N LEU A 29 -22.65 2.18 -2.17
CA LEU A 29 -22.71 0.79 -1.69
C LEU A 29 -21.34 0.28 -1.19
N ALA A 30 -20.43 1.18 -0.79
CA ALA A 30 -19.13 0.80 -0.28
C ALA A 30 -19.23 0.01 1.02
N GLU A 31 -18.66 -1.19 1.01
CA GLU A 31 -18.49 -2.04 2.19
C GLU A 31 -17.02 -2.01 2.62
N PHE A 32 -16.77 -1.80 3.91
CA PHE A 32 -15.41 -1.72 4.46
C PHE A 32 -15.12 -2.82 5.46
N ARG A 33 -13.93 -3.41 5.34
CA ARG A 33 -13.34 -4.30 6.34
C ARG A 33 -11.87 -3.91 6.51
N PHE A 34 -11.36 -3.87 7.75
CA PHE A 34 -10.05 -3.25 7.92
C PHE A 34 -9.28 -3.69 9.17
N PHE A 35 -7.98 -3.58 9.07
CA PHE A 35 -7.04 -3.46 10.17
C PHE A 35 -6.77 -1.97 10.38
N GLY A 36 -7.24 -1.39 11.49
CA GLY A 36 -7.21 0.06 11.68
C GLY A 36 -7.59 0.48 13.10
N GLY A 37 -7.86 1.75 13.29
CA GLY A 37 -8.17 2.33 14.59
C GLY A 37 -9.61 2.82 14.74
N ASP A 38 -9.77 3.76 15.68
CA ASP A 38 -11.08 4.27 16.07
C ASP A 38 -11.63 5.29 15.05
N LEU A 39 -10.76 6.03 14.35
CA LEU A 39 -11.19 6.96 13.31
C LEU A 39 -11.79 6.23 12.11
N MET A 40 -11.18 5.13 11.68
CA MET A 40 -11.76 4.28 10.64
C MET A 40 -13.06 3.62 11.10
N ALA A 41 -13.12 3.16 12.36
CA ALA A 41 -14.33 2.57 12.94
C ALA A 41 -15.49 3.56 12.98
N ALA A 42 -15.23 4.83 13.24
CA ALA A 42 -16.23 5.91 13.20
C ALA A 42 -16.82 6.13 11.79
N GLU A 43 -16.05 5.82 10.74
CA GLU A 43 -16.57 5.84 9.37
C GLU A 43 -17.42 4.62 9.00
N GLY A 44 -17.52 3.62 9.87
CA GLY A 44 -18.30 2.39 9.66
C GLY A 44 -17.48 1.24 9.10
N GLY A 45 -18.15 0.11 8.82
CA GLY A 45 -17.51 -1.13 8.39
C GLY A 45 -17.08 -2.03 9.55
N THR A 46 -16.32 -3.09 9.24
CA THR A 46 -15.90 -4.10 10.24
C THR A 46 -14.41 -3.98 10.55
N ARG A 47 -14.08 -3.58 11.77
CA ARG A 47 -12.70 -3.64 12.27
C ARG A 47 -12.33 -5.06 12.68
N VAL A 48 -11.42 -5.68 11.94
CA VAL A 48 -10.90 -7.03 12.22
C VAL A 48 -9.87 -7.00 13.33
N LYS A 49 -9.03 -5.93 13.36
CA LYS A 49 -8.00 -5.74 14.37
C LYS A 49 -7.62 -4.27 14.53
N HIS A 50 -7.33 -3.86 15.78
CA HIS A 50 -6.86 -2.52 16.06
C HIS A 50 -5.36 -2.39 15.74
N TYR A 51 -4.93 -1.26 15.13
CA TYR A 51 -3.53 -1.04 14.76
C TYR A 51 -2.56 -1.08 15.95
N LYS A 52 -2.99 -0.69 17.15
CA LYS A 52 -2.20 -0.78 18.39
C LYS A 52 -1.71 -2.20 18.69
N GLU A 53 -2.42 -3.21 18.21
CA GLU A 53 -2.04 -4.62 18.33
C GLU A 53 -1.09 -5.08 17.20
N LEU A 54 -0.82 -4.20 16.21
CA LEU A 54 0.10 -4.45 15.09
C LEU A 54 1.43 -3.71 15.28
N ALA A 55 1.38 -2.56 15.94
CA ALA A 55 2.46 -1.60 16.01
C ALA A 55 3.50 -1.99 17.04
N TYR A 56 4.51 -2.71 16.59
CA TYR A 56 5.76 -2.83 17.32
C TYR A 56 6.81 -2.02 16.56
N MET A 57 7.18 -0.85 17.09
CA MET A 57 8.19 0.02 16.50
C MET A 57 9.54 -0.16 17.20
N GLY A 58 10.62 -0.15 16.41
CA GLY A 58 11.98 -0.35 16.89
C GLY A 58 12.48 -1.80 16.76
N PHE A 59 13.80 -1.97 16.76
CA PHE A 59 14.43 -3.28 16.48
C PHE A 59 14.14 -4.29 17.60
N VAL A 60 14.27 -3.90 18.85
CA VAL A 60 14.08 -4.78 20.03
C VAL A 60 12.61 -5.20 20.20
N PRO A 61 11.61 -4.28 20.20
CA PRO A 61 10.20 -4.67 20.27
C PRO A 61 9.78 -5.58 19.11
N VAL A 62 10.24 -5.34 17.88
CA VAL A 62 9.94 -6.22 16.74
C VAL A 62 10.47 -7.63 16.95
N LEU A 63 11.70 -7.80 17.45
CA LEU A 63 12.28 -9.12 17.74
C LEU A 63 11.49 -9.88 18.82
N LEU A 64 11.09 -9.20 19.88
CA LEU A 64 10.34 -9.80 21.00
C LEU A 64 8.92 -10.23 20.58
N HIS A 65 8.32 -9.58 19.59
CA HIS A 65 6.94 -9.82 19.15
C HIS A 65 6.79 -10.47 17.77
N LEU A 66 7.84 -11.09 17.24
CA LEU A 66 7.80 -11.74 15.91
C LEU A 66 6.65 -12.74 15.77
N ARG A 67 6.37 -13.56 16.81
CA ARG A 67 5.25 -14.52 16.78
C ARG A 67 3.90 -13.82 16.59
N THR A 68 3.68 -12.72 17.28
CA THR A 68 2.44 -11.91 17.18
C THR A 68 2.33 -11.28 15.80
N ILE A 69 3.42 -10.74 15.25
CA ILE A 69 3.45 -10.16 13.90
C ILE A 69 3.07 -11.21 12.84
N PHE A 70 3.64 -12.43 12.94
CA PHE A 70 3.31 -13.53 12.02
C PHE A 70 1.88 -14.03 12.19
N ALA A 71 1.37 -14.11 13.42
CA ALA A 71 -0.03 -14.48 13.70
C ALA A 71 -1.00 -13.44 13.10
N ASN A 72 -0.72 -12.14 13.28
CA ASN A 72 -1.51 -11.05 12.70
C ASN A 72 -1.49 -11.10 11.17
N MET A 73 -0.34 -11.37 10.57
CA MET A 73 -0.21 -11.51 9.12
C MET A 73 -1.00 -12.70 8.58
N LYS A 74 -0.97 -13.84 9.28
CA LYS A 74 -1.76 -15.03 8.94
C LYS A 74 -3.25 -14.73 9.01
N LYS A 75 -3.70 -14.11 10.12
CA LYS A 75 -5.12 -13.71 10.30
C LYS A 75 -5.57 -12.76 9.19
N CYS A 76 -4.77 -11.74 8.86
CA CYS A 76 -5.07 -10.80 7.79
C CYS A 76 -5.25 -11.48 6.44
N LYS A 77 -4.33 -12.39 6.06
CA LYS A 77 -4.40 -13.16 4.81
C LYS A 77 -5.63 -14.05 4.73
N GLN A 78 -5.96 -14.74 5.81
CA GLN A 78 -7.16 -15.60 5.89
C GLN A 78 -8.42 -14.76 5.74
N ASP A 79 -8.55 -13.69 6.48
CA ASP A 79 -9.70 -12.81 6.47
C ASP A 79 -9.96 -12.17 5.10
N ILE A 80 -8.90 -11.75 4.38
CA ILE A 80 -9.01 -11.24 3.01
C ILE A 80 -9.54 -12.31 2.05
N VAL A 81 -9.02 -13.55 2.13
CA VAL A 81 -9.43 -14.65 1.26
C VAL A 81 -10.88 -15.07 1.51
N GLU A 82 -11.32 -15.07 2.78
CA GLU A 82 -12.68 -15.40 3.17
C GLU A 82 -13.68 -14.32 2.75
N TRP A 83 -13.35 -13.05 2.97
CA TRP A 83 -14.25 -11.93 2.67
C TRP A 83 -14.30 -11.56 1.18
N LYS A 84 -13.25 -11.87 0.41
CA LYS A 84 -13.14 -11.63 -1.04
C LYS A 84 -13.42 -10.18 -1.43
N PRO A 85 -12.58 -9.22 -1.00
CA PRO A 85 -12.74 -7.82 -1.39
C PRO A 85 -12.48 -7.61 -2.88
N ASP A 86 -13.03 -6.52 -3.45
CA ASP A 86 -12.72 -6.07 -4.81
C ASP A 86 -11.29 -5.49 -4.89
N VAL A 87 -10.78 -4.93 -3.79
CA VAL A 87 -9.43 -4.35 -3.67
C VAL A 87 -8.92 -4.42 -2.24
N VAL A 88 -7.59 -4.55 -2.08
CA VAL A 88 -6.91 -4.33 -0.80
C VAL A 88 -6.11 -3.03 -0.88
N ILE A 89 -6.44 -2.06 -0.02
CA ILE A 89 -5.78 -0.76 0.07
C ILE A 89 -4.79 -0.78 1.25
N LEU A 90 -3.53 -0.69 0.93
CA LEU A 90 -2.40 -0.70 1.86
C LEU A 90 -1.99 0.75 2.16
N VAL A 91 -2.07 1.16 3.42
CA VAL A 91 -1.75 2.55 3.80
C VAL A 91 -0.45 2.58 4.58
N ASP A 92 0.59 3.22 4.02
CA ASP A 92 1.94 3.27 4.62
C ASP A 92 2.39 1.89 5.16
N TYR A 93 3.05 1.80 6.33
CA TYR A 93 3.41 0.56 7.06
C TYR A 93 4.08 -0.52 6.17
N PRO A 94 5.17 -0.19 5.46
CA PRO A 94 5.69 -1.03 4.36
C PRO A 94 6.24 -2.39 4.80
N GLY A 95 6.63 -2.55 6.06
CA GLY A 95 7.12 -3.83 6.59
C GLY A 95 6.09 -4.95 6.54
N PHE A 96 4.86 -4.65 6.87
CA PHE A 96 3.72 -5.56 6.85
C PHE A 96 3.04 -5.56 5.48
N ASN A 97 2.73 -4.39 4.96
CA ASN A 97 1.90 -4.20 3.77
C ASN A 97 2.51 -4.81 2.50
N LEU A 98 3.82 -4.69 2.27
CA LEU A 98 4.46 -5.32 1.11
C LEU A 98 4.45 -6.85 1.17
N ASN A 99 4.39 -7.47 2.36
CA ASN A 99 4.22 -8.91 2.50
C ASN A 99 2.78 -9.37 2.19
N ILE A 100 1.78 -8.55 2.53
CA ILE A 100 0.39 -8.78 2.12
C ILE A 100 0.27 -8.64 0.59
N ALA A 101 0.81 -7.59 -0.02
CA ALA A 101 0.81 -7.42 -1.47
C ALA A 101 1.41 -8.61 -2.21
N LYS A 102 2.58 -9.09 -1.76
CA LYS A 102 3.23 -10.30 -2.30
C LYS A 102 2.32 -11.54 -2.22
N PHE A 103 1.61 -11.70 -1.11
CA PHE A 103 0.68 -12.82 -0.93
C PHE A 103 -0.50 -12.72 -1.91
N LEU A 104 -1.12 -11.54 -2.03
CA LEU A 104 -2.25 -11.28 -2.94
C LEU A 104 -1.86 -11.58 -4.38
N LYS A 105 -0.73 -11.03 -4.84
CA LYS A 105 -0.23 -11.25 -6.22
C LYS A 105 0.01 -12.70 -6.54
N LYS A 106 0.46 -13.51 -5.55
CA LYS A 106 0.78 -14.94 -5.77
C LYS A 106 -0.45 -15.84 -5.71
N ASN A 107 -1.43 -15.53 -4.86
CA ASN A 107 -2.46 -16.49 -4.46
C ASN A 107 -3.89 -16.06 -4.80
N THR A 108 -4.09 -14.85 -5.31
CA THR A 108 -5.42 -14.29 -5.60
C THR A 108 -5.39 -13.45 -6.88
N LEU A 109 -6.58 -13.05 -7.35
CA LEU A 109 -6.75 -12.03 -8.40
C LEU A 109 -7.08 -10.65 -7.83
N ILE A 110 -7.10 -10.50 -6.49
CA ILE A 110 -7.45 -9.26 -5.81
C ILE A 110 -6.29 -8.26 -5.96
N PRO A 111 -6.51 -7.08 -6.54
CA PRO A 111 -5.46 -6.07 -6.72
C PRO A 111 -5.07 -5.45 -5.37
N ALA A 112 -3.78 -5.18 -5.20
CA ALA A 112 -3.25 -4.41 -4.09
C ALA A 112 -2.98 -2.97 -4.54
N TYR A 113 -3.69 -2.00 -3.96
CA TYR A 113 -3.43 -0.57 -4.14
C TYR A 113 -2.65 -0.05 -2.93
N TYR A 114 -1.70 0.82 -3.17
CA TYR A 114 -0.89 1.38 -2.09
C TYR A 114 -1.15 2.88 -1.97
N TYR A 115 -1.76 3.30 -0.87
CA TYR A 115 -2.04 4.70 -0.55
C TYR A 115 -1.02 5.23 0.44
N ILE A 116 -0.44 6.40 0.16
CA ILE A 116 0.71 7.00 0.84
C ILE A 116 1.96 6.14 0.61
N SER A 117 2.61 6.40 -0.51
CA SER A 117 3.81 5.72 -0.98
C SER A 117 4.85 5.48 0.12
N PRO A 118 5.44 4.29 0.21
CA PRO A 118 6.53 4.06 1.15
C PRO A 118 7.76 4.88 0.74
N LYS A 119 8.38 5.56 1.71
CA LYS A 119 9.52 6.47 1.50
C LYS A 119 10.82 5.73 1.10
N ILE A 120 10.73 4.92 0.02
CA ILE A 120 11.86 4.13 -0.47
C ILE A 120 12.97 4.97 -1.08
N TRP A 121 12.66 6.18 -1.51
CA TRP A 121 13.62 7.16 -2.01
C TRP A 121 14.64 7.60 -0.94
N ALA A 122 14.27 7.52 0.34
CA ALA A 122 15.15 7.92 1.45
C ALA A 122 16.27 6.88 1.71
N TRP A 123 15.96 5.58 1.81
CA TRP A 123 16.95 4.59 2.28
C TRP A 123 16.75 3.14 1.83
N LYS A 124 15.56 2.71 1.41
CA LYS A 124 15.28 1.31 1.01
C LYS A 124 14.85 1.21 -0.45
N GLU A 125 15.57 1.87 -1.34
CA GLU A 125 15.25 1.92 -2.77
C GLU A 125 15.10 0.54 -3.42
N TRP A 126 15.80 -0.49 -2.92
CA TRP A 126 15.66 -1.86 -3.41
C TRP A 126 14.24 -2.43 -3.34
N ARG A 127 13.37 -1.87 -2.48
CA ARG A 127 11.94 -2.23 -2.39
C ARG A 127 11.14 -1.93 -3.65
N ILE A 128 11.67 -1.10 -4.55
CA ILE A 128 11.03 -0.83 -5.85
C ILE A 128 10.73 -2.11 -6.63
N ARG A 129 11.59 -3.15 -6.51
CA ARG A 129 11.36 -4.44 -7.17
C ARG A 129 10.08 -5.12 -6.69
N SER A 130 9.83 -5.07 -5.39
CA SER A 130 8.60 -5.61 -4.80
C SER A 130 7.37 -4.79 -5.17
N ILE A 131 7.50 -3.46 -5.17
CA ILE A 131 6.41 -2.56 -5.56
C ILE A 131 6.00 -2.84 -7.01
N LYS A 132 6.93 -2.84 -7.95
CA LYS A 132 6.66 -3.13 -9.36
C LYS A 132 6.01 -4.49 -9.61
N ARG A 133 6.36 -5.49 -8.82
CA ARG A 133 5.84 -6.84 -8.99
C ARG A 133 4.46 -7.02 -8.38
N ASP A 134 4.25 -6.47 -7.17
CA ASP A 134 3.16 -6.87 -6.28
C ASP A 134 2.06 -5.81 -6.11
N ILE A 135 2.34 -4.53 -6.43
CA ILE A 135 1.39 -3.43 -6.32
C ILE A 135 0.80 -3.13 -7.69
N ALA A 136 -0.52 -3.09 -7.77
CA ALA A 136 -1.22 -2.75 -9.00
C ALA A 136 -1.22 -1.23 -9.24
N GLU A 137 -1.52 -0.43 -8.21
CA GLU A 137 -1.59 1.01 -8.29
C GLU A 137 -0.95 1.66 -7.06
N LEU A 138 -0.17 2.73 -7.26
CA LEU A 138 0.53 3.45 -6.21
C LEU A 138 0.09 4.92 -6.16
N PHE A 139 -0.37 5.35 -4.99
CA PHE A 139 -0.87 6.70 -4.75
C PHE A 139 0.10 7.46 -3.84
N SER A 140 0.65 8.54 -4.35
CA SER A 140 1.61 9.38 -3.66
C SER A 140 0.98 10.68 -3.18
N ILE A 141 1.45 11.15 -2.02
CA ILE A 141 1.11 12.46 -1.45
C ILE A 141 2.24 13.48 -1.52
N LEU A 142 3.36 13.12 -2.15
CA LEU A 142 4.55 13.97 -2.31
C LEU A 142 4.87 14.14 -3.81
N PRO A 143 4.86 15.36 -4.34
CA PRO A 143 4.97 15.57 -5.80
C PRO A 143 6.31 15.13 -6.38
N PHE A 144 7.41 15.18 -5.63
CA PHE A 144 8.73 14.75 -6.10
C PHE A 144 8.83 13.22 -6.27
N GLU A 145 7.92 12.45 -5.67
CA GLU A 145 7.86 11.00 -5.85
C GLU A 145 7.47 10.62 -7.27
N VAL A 146 6.75 11.48 -8.00
CA VAL A 146 6.43 11.26 -9.42
C VAL A 146 7.72 11.09 -10.22
N ASP A 147 8.65 12.03 -10.10
CA ASP A 147 9.93 11.96 -10.80
C ASP A 147 10.76 10.74 -10.37
N PHE A 148 10.73 10.39 -9.09
CA PHE A 148 11.41 9.22 -8.56
C PHE A 148 10.86 7.92 -9.13
N PHE A 149 9.55 7.72 -9.11
CA PHE A 149 8.95 6.47 -9.60
C PHE A 149 8.88 6.42 -11.13
N GLU A 150 8.43 7.48 -11.79
CA GLU A 150 8.20 7.46 -13.25
C GLU A 150 9.48 7.68 -14.05
N LYS A 151 10.24 8.75 -13.75
CA LYS A 151 11.45 9.06 -14.53
C LYS A 151 12.59 8.10 -14.25
N LYS A 152 12.88 7.83 -12.97
CA LYS A 152 14.00 6.97 -12.57
C LYS A 152 13.67 5.49 -12.69
N HIS A 153 12.49 5.08 -12.22
CA HIS A 153 12.13 3.67 -12.12
C HIS A 153 11.16 3.18 -13.20
N LYS A 154 10.65 4.06 -14.09
CA LYS A 154 9.69 3.70 -15.15
C LYS A 154 8.47 2.94 -14.58
N TYR A 155 7.92 3.45 -13.48
CA TYR A 155 6.75 2.92 -12.82
C TYR A 155 5.74 4.05 -12.59
N PRO A 156 4.58 4.02 -13.27
CA PRO A 156 3.58 5.08 -13.18
C PRO A 156 2.97 5.12 -11.77
N ILE A 157 2.67 6.32 -11.29
CA ILE A 157 2.02 6.54 -10.00
C ILE A 157 0.98 7.64 -10.09
N HIS A 158 0.11 7.73 -9.10
CA HIS A 158 -0.91 8.77 -8.99
C HIS A 158 -0.53 9.77 -7.90
N TYR A 159 -0.13 10.99 -8.26
CA TYR A 159 -0.04 12.06 -7.29
C TYR A 159 -1.44 12.62 -7.01
N VAL A 160 -1.91 12.44 -5.78
CA VAL A 160 -3.29 12.77 -5.40
C VAL A 160 -3.45 14.09 -4.62
N GLY A 161 -2.35 14.77 -4.34
CA GLY A 161 -2.32 15.95 -3.48
C GLY A 161 -1.70 15.64 -2.12
N ASN A 162 -1.56 16.65 -1.28
CA ASN A 162 -0.91 16.52 0.03
C ASN A 162 -1.90 16.79 1.17
N PRO A 163 -2.16 15.80 2.06
CA PRO A 163 -3.11 15.96 3.17
C PRO A 163 -2.73 17.08 4.14
N THR A 164 -1.43 17.28 4.42
CA THR A 164 -0.97 18.35 5.32
C THR A 164 -1.29 19.72 4.75
N ALA A 165 -1.13 19.91 3.43
CA ALA A 165 -1.50 21.18 2.79
C ALA A 165 -3.00 21.45 2.91
N GLN A 166 -3.83 20.43 2.75
CA GLN A 166 -5.27 20.53 2.95
C GLN A 166 -5.60 20.89 4.40
N GLU A 167 -5.04 20.19 5.38
CA GLU A 167 -5.28 20.43 6.82
C GLU A 167 -4.92 21.84 7.24
N VAL A 168 -3.75 22.33 6.80
CA VAL A 168 -3.31 23.70 7.09
C VAL A 168 -4.24 24.73 6.43
N ASN A 169 -4.64 24.51 5.18
CA ASN A 169 -5.56 25.42 4.49
C ASN A 169 -6.94 25.46 5.18
N GLU A 170 -7.49 24.30 5.54
CA GLU A 170 -8.76 24.22 6.30
C GLU A 170 -8.66 24.91 7.65
N PHE A 171 -7.57 24.68 8.38
CA PHE A 171 -7.33 25.35 9.65
C PHE A 171 -7.26 26.87 9.47
N ARG A 172 -6.45 27.38 8.55
CA ARG A 172 -6.27 28.82 8.30
C ARG A 172 -7.58 29.51 7.89
N ALA A 173 -8.43 28.82 7.15
CA ALA A 173 -9.74 29.37 6.74
C ALA A 173 -10.72 29.51 7.92
N ASN A 174 -10.59 28.70 8.98
CA ASN A 174 -11.52 28.65 10.11
C ASN A 174 -10.92 29.18 11.42
N TYR A 175 -9.67 29.55 11.44
CA TYR A 175 -9.00 30.04 12.65
C TYR A 175 -8.99 31.57 12.67
N HIS A 176 -9.66 32.14 13.68
CA HIS A 176 -9.88 33.60 13.80
C HIS A 176 -9.32 34.18 15.09
N GLN A 177 -8.70 33.37 15.97
CA GLN A 177 -8.13 33.84 17.22
C GLN A 177 -7.01 34.87 16.94
N THR A 178 -7.05 35.99 17.59
CA THR A 178 -6.01 37.04 17.49
C THR A 178 -4.77 36.68 18.28
N TYR A 179 -3.64 37.32 17.96
CA TYR A 179 -2.40 37.16 18.70
C TYR A 179 -2.56 37.42 20.20
N ALA A 180 -3.28 38.52 20.58
CA ALA A 180 -3.51 38.88 21.96
C ALA A 180 -4.34 37.80 22.70
N GLU A 181 -5.39 37.29 22.10
CA GLU A 181 -6.21 36.22 22.67
C GLU A 181 -5.39 34.93 22.86
N PHE A 182 -4.61 34.56 21.87
CA PHE A 182 -3.71 33.39 21.96
C PHE A 182 -2.69 33.57 23.10
N CYS A 183 -2.08 34.75 23.23
CA CYS A 183 -1.13 35.01 24.29
C CYS A 183 -1.78 34.94 25.68
N VAL A 184 -2.95 35.57 25.86
CA VAL A 184 -3.68 35.56 27.14
C VAL A 184 -4.05 34.11 27.53
N GLU A 185 -4.60 33.35 26.61
CA GLU A 185 -5.01 31.96 26.85
C GLU A 185 -3.83 31.07 27.30
N ASN A 186 -2.61 31.37 26.80
CA ASN A 186 -1.42 30.54 27.04
C ASN A 186 -0.41 31.18 28.02
N ASN A 187 -0.80 32.23 28.75
CA ASN A 187 0.05 32.96 29.70
C ASN A 187 1.35 33.48 29.08
N LEU A 188 1.25 34.06 27.86
CA LEU A 188 2.34 34.65 27.09
C LEU A 188 2.28 36.18 27.14
N ASP A 189 3.42 36.84 26.87
CA ASP A 189 3.48 38.31 26.75
C ASP A 189 2.94 38.77 25.39
N THR A 190 1.89 39.58 25.40
CA THR A 190 1.25 40.10 24.18
C THR A 190 2.14 41.07 23.38
N ARG A 191 3.27 41.55 23.98
CA ARG A 191 4.19 42.51 23.36
C ARG A 191 5.40 41.82 22.70
N LYS A 192 5.75 40.59 23.14
CA LYS A 192 6.92 39.86 22.62
C LYS A 192 6.54 38.94 21.49
N PRO A 193 7.19 39.03 20.32
CA PRO A 193 6.96 38.07 19.25
C PRO A 193 7.43 36.64 19.63
N ILE A 194 6.85 35.63 18.99
CA ILE A 194 7.11 34.21 19.33
C ILE A 194 8.18 33.61 18.40
N ILE A 195 9.16 32.92 19.04
CA ILE A 195 9.95 31.86 18.42
C ILE A 195 9.28 30.53 18.78
N ALA A 196 8.75 29.80 17.78
CA ALA A 196 8.20 28.47 18.00
C ALA A 196 9.30 27.40 18.04
N LEU A 197 9.23 26.50 19.02
CA LEU A 197 10.10 25.34 19.14
C LEU A 197 9.27 24.07 18.85
N LEU A 198 9.59 23.39 17.75
CA LEU A 198 8.96 22.12 17.36
C LEU A 198 10.02 21.02 17.46
N ALA A 199 10.22 20.50 18.66
CA ALA A 199 11.32 19.58 18.99
C ALA A 199 11.11 18.13 18.55
N GLY A 200 10.00 17.84 17.88
CA GLY A 200 9.64 16.49 17.40
C GLY A 200 8.50 15.88 18.18
N SER A 201 8.08 14.68 17.74
CA SER A 201 6.96 13.92 18.33
C SER A 201 7.38 12.64 19.03
N ARG A 202 8.68 12.31 19.04
CA ARG A 202 9.26 11.13 19.71
C ARG A 202 10.15 11.56 20.87
N LEU A 203 10.14 10.79 21.94
CA LEU A 203 10.95 11.08 23.14
C LEU A 203 12.44 11.30 22.81
N GLN A 204 12.99 10.50 21.89
CA GLN A 204 14.38 10.63 21.49
C GLN A 204 14.63 11.92 20.71
N GLU A 205 13.75 12.30 19.78
CA GLU A 205 13.86 13.55 19.02
C GLU A 205 13.86 14.77 19.97
N ILE A 206 12.95 14.77 20.94
CA ILE A 206 12.84 15.84 21.93
C ILE A 206 14.12 15.92 22.77
N LYS A 207 14.59 14.78 23.28
CA LYS A 207 15.81 14.69 24.09
C LYS A 207 17.02 15.24 23.35
N ASP A 208 17.14 14.91 22.06
CA ASP A 208 18.32 15.24 21.27
C ASP A 208 18.28 16.71 20.80
N ASN A 209 17.12 17.23 20.37
CA ASN A 209 17.05 18.56 19.74
C ASN A 209 16.67 19.70 20.70
N LEU A 210 15.78 19.46 21.69
CA LEU A 210 15.21 20.52 22.51
C LEU A 210 16.25 21.32 23.31
N PRO A 211 17.27 20.72 23.95
CA PRO A 211 18.26 21.48 24.71
C PRO A 211 18.97 22.54 23.87
N ALA A 212 19.45 22.18 22.68
CA ALA A 212 20.11 23.13 21.78
C ALA A 212 19.14 24.20 21.26
N MET A 213 17.87 23.84 20.97
CA MET A 213 16.85 24.82 20.57
C MET A 213 16.56 25.85 21.65
N ILE A 214 16.55 25.46 22.93
CA ILE A 214 16.38 26.37 24.07
C ILE A 214 17.58 27.33 24.15
N GLU A 215 18.81 26.80 24.16
CA GLU A 215 20.03 27.60 24.24
C GLU A 215 20.12 28.60 23.08
N VAL A 216 19.74 28.21 21.87
CA VAL A 216 19.66 29.13 20.73
C VAL A 216 18.64 30.23 20.98
N ALA A 217 17.42 29.86 21.38
CA ALA A 217 16.30 30.80 21.52
C ALA A 217 16.56 31.82 22.65
N GLU A 218 17.25 31.43 23.74
CA GLU A 218 17.64 32.30 24.86
C GLU A 218 18.52 33.48 24.43
N ARG A 219 19.22 33.40 23.30
CA ARG A 219 20.00 34.49 22.72
C ARG A 219 19.18 35.62 22.09
N PHE A 220 17.84 35.41 21.96
CA PHE A 220 16.90 36.35 21.31
C PHE A 220 15.94 36.92 22.36
N GLU A 221 16.44 37.76 23.27
CA GLU A 221 15.70 38.28 24.43
C GLU A 221 14.44 39.11 24.06
N ASP A 222 14.40 39.68 22.86
CA ASP A 222 13.23 40.39 22.34
C ASP A 222 12.08 39.48 21.97
N TYR A 223 12.30 38.15 21.96
CA TYR A 223 11.33 37.14 21.63
C TYR A 223 10.92 36.34 22.87
N GLN A 224 9.76 35.72 22.82
CA GLN A 224 9.36 34.69 23.78
C GLN A 224 9.39 33.30 23.10
N MET A 225 9.86 32.32 23.88
CA MET A 225 10.04 30.94 23.38
C MET A 225 8.82 30.12 23.75
N VAL A 226 8.17 29.54 22.74
CA VAL A 226 7.00 28.70 22.94
C VAL A 226 7.23 27.32 22.31
N LEU A 227 7.17 26.30 23.16
CA LEU A 227 7.35 24.89 22.78
C LEU A 227 6.00 24.25 22.44
N ALA A 228 5.90 23.68 21.24
CA ALA A 228 4.76 22.85 20.86
C ALA A 228 4.89 21.45 21.44
N GLY A 229 4.05 21.09 22.42
CA GLY A 229 3.98 19.75 22.97
C GLY A 229 3.19 18.80 22.07
N ALA A 230 3.80 17.66 21.71
CA ALA A 230 3.16 16.62 20.92
C ALA A 230 2.07 15.91 21.76
N PRO A 231 0.91 15.55 21.18
CA PRO A 231 -0.19 14.91 21.91
C PRO A 231 0.17 13.58 22.58
N SER A 232 1.14 12.86 22.01
CA SER A 232 1.58 11.55 22.47
C SER A 232 2.64 11.57 23.59
N VAL A 233 3.08 12.76 24.02
CA VAL A 233 4.16 12.92 25.00
C VAL A 233 3.60 13.65 26.24
N GLU A 234 3.84 13.10 27.40
CA GLU A 234 3.38 13.67 28.67
C GLU A 234 4.13 14.96 29.02
N ASP A 235 3.44 15.89 29.70
CA ASP A 235 3.98 17.22 30.03
C ASP A 235 5.22 17.12 30.93
N GLU A 236 5.25 16.15 31.85
CA GLU A 236 6.37 15.88 32.77
C GLU A 236 7.65 15.53 32.02
N TYR A 237 7.55 14.99 30.82
CA TYR A 237 8.73 14.74 30.01
C TYR A 237 9.37 16.04 29.50
N TYR A 238 8.55 16.99 29.09
CA TYR A 238 9.01 18.32 28.67
C TYR A 238 9.58 19.13 29.82
N GLN A 239 8.97 19.04 31.02
CA GLN A 239 9.42 19.78 32.21
C GLN A 239 10.88 19.48 32.55
N LYS A 240 11.37 18.27 32.30
CA LYS A 240 12.80 17.90 32.48
C LYS A 240 13.78 18.80 31.71
N PHE A 241 13.33 19.46 30.67
CA PHE A 241 14.17 20.31 29.82
C PHE A 241 13.86 21.80 29.98
N ILE A 242 12.62 22.17 30.29
CA ILE A 242 12.17 23.56 30.34
C ILE A 242 12.10 24.13 31.75
N GLU A 243 12.20 23.30 32.79
CA GLU A 243 12.24 23.77 34.17
C GLU A 243 13.41 24.73 34.37
N GLY A 244 13.15 25.92 34.95
CA GLY A 244 14.16 26.96 35.14
C GLY A 244 14.50 27.80 33.90
N THR A 245 13.86 27.51 32.73
CA THR A 245 14.02 28.30 31.51
C THR A 245 12.81 29.22 31.26
N PRO A 246 12.93 30.24 30.40
CA PRO A 246 11.80 31.11 30.03
C PRO A 246 10.84 30.46 29.03
N VAL A 247 11.03 29.19 28.63
CA VAL A 247 10.21 28.49 27.64
C VAL A 247 8.82 28.19 28.21
N ARG A 248 7.78 28.45 27.41
CA ARG A 248 6.39 28.08 27.70
C ARG A 248 5.95 26.91 26.86
N LEU A 249 5.39 25.88 27.48
CA LEU A 249 4.81 24.72 26.81
C LEU A 249 3.35 24.99 26.44
N VAL A 250 3.01 24.76 25.18
CA VAL A 250 1.60 24.71 24.71
C VAL A 250 1.33 23.33 24.11
N LYS A 251 0.31 22.63 24.60
CA LYS A 251 -0.02 21.26 24.18
C LYS A 251 -1.23 21.25 23.26
N ASN A 252 -1.20 20.41 22.22
CA ASN A 252 -2.27 20.28 21.22
C ASN A 252 -2.60 21.60 20.47
N LYS A 253 -1.67 22.54 20.42
CA LYS A 253 -1.85 23.87 19.81
C LYS A 253 -0.75 24.20 18.79
N THR A 254 -0.24 23.20 18.09
CA THR A 254 0.84 23.43 17.09
C THR A 254 0.41 24.40 15.99
N TYR A 255 -0.76 24.23 15.42
CA TYR A 255 -1.29 25.13 14.39
C TYR A 255 -1.62 26.54 14.90
N PRO A 256 -2.33 26.71 16.05
CA PRO A 256 -2.44 28.03 16.68
C PRO A 256 -1.11 28.70 16.94
N LEU A 257 -0.13 27.97 17.46
CA LEU A 257 1.21 28.48 17.70
C LEU A 257 1.89 28.95 16.41
N LEU A 258 1.88 28.13 15.35
CA LEU A 258 2.45 28.49 14.05
C LEU A 258 1.76 29.69 13.43
N ALA A 259 0.44 29.82 13.55
CA ALA A 259 -0.32 30.95 13.03
C ALA A 259 0.15 32.30 13.64
N HIS A 260 0.71 32.27 14.85
CA HIS A 260 1.14 33.46 15.59
C HIS A 260 2.67 33.61 15.70
N SER A 261 3.46 32.67 15.19
CA SER A 261 4.91 32.69 15.31
C SER A 261 5.59 33.55 14.25
N LYS A 262 6.69 34.20 14.61
CA LYS A 262 7.50 34.99 13.68
C LYS A 262 8.58 34.17 12.98
N VAL A 263 9.19 33.22 13.72
CA VAL A 263 10.18 32.26 13.24
C VAL A 263 10.07 30.95 14.03
N ALA A 264 10.67 29.88 13.56
CA ALA A 264 10.63 28.58 14.23
C ALA A 264 11.97 27.83 14.15
N LEU A 265 12.26 27.06 15.20
CA LEU A 265 13.23 25.97 15.19
C LEU A 265 12.48 24.65 15.09
N VAL A 266 12.74 23.84 14.07
CA VAL A 266 11.87 22.72 13.72
C VAL A 266 12.69 21.44 13.52
N THR A 267 12.35 20.38 14.24
CA THR A 267 12.92 19.06 13.98
C THR A 267 12.46 18.52 12.63
N SER A 268 13.39 17.90 11.90
CA SER A 268 13.09 17.35 10.58
C SER A 268 11.94 16.33 10.62
N GLY A 269 10.93 16.56 9.79
CA GLY A 269 9.70 15.73 9.69
C GLY A 269 8.59 16.48 8.96
N THR A 270 7.35 16.04 9.17
CA THR A 270 6.15 16.69 8.61
C THR A 270 6.01 18.13 9.09
N ALA A 271 6.44 18.41 10.34
CA ALA A 271 6.41 19.75 10.93
C ALA A 271 7.13 20.81 10.09
N THR A 272 8.16 20.44 9.34
CA THR A 272 8.85 21.41 8.44
C THR A 272 7.93 21.89 7.32
N LEU A 273 7.08 21.01 6.78
CA LEU A 273 6.12 21.38 5.76
C LEU A 273 4.96 22.18 6.35
N GLU A 274 4.45 21.78 7.50
CA GLU A 274 3.42 22.53 8.24
C GLU A 274 3.88 23.96 8.50
N THR A 275 5.08 24.14 9.05
CA THR A 275 5.67 25.45 9.33
C THR A 275 5.77 26.33 8.08
N ALA A 276 6.20 25.75 6.95
CA ALA A 276 6.28 26.47 5.67
C ALA A 276 4.88 26.88 5.15
N LEU A 277 3.88 26.03 5.33
CA LEU A 277 2.50 26.30 4.92
C LEU A 277 1.81 27.38 5.77
N PHE A 278 2.30 27.60 7.01
CA PHE A 278 1.93 28.74 7.85
C PHE A 278 2.71 30.02 7.55
N ASP A 279 3.61 30.02 6.56
CA ASP A 279 4.49 31.16 6.23
C ASP A 279 5.44 31.55 7.38
N VAL A 280 5.83 30.59 8.21
CA VAL A 280 6.77 30.82 9.31
C VAL A 280 8.17 30.44 8.86
N PRO A 281 9.10 31.40 8.73
CA PRO A 281 10.50 31.11 8.45
C PRO A 281 11.09 30.20 9.53
N GLN A 282 11.92 29.22 9.11
CA GLN A 282 12.38 28.18 9.99
C GLN A 282 13.85 27.79 9.76
N VAL A 283 14.49 27.32 10.82
CA VAL A 283 15.73 26.55 10.75
C VAL A 283 15.41 25.10 11.11
N VAL A 284 15.79 24.17 10.25
CA VAL A 284 15.58 22.75 10.48
C VAL A 284 16.73 22.21 11.32
N CYS A 285 16.39 21.62 12.46
CA CYS A 285 17.33 21.12 13.47
C CYS A 285 17.18 19.59 13.59
N TYR A 286 18.29 18.87 13.49
CA TYR A 286 18.28 17.43 13.66
C TYR A 286 19.61 16.92 14.19
N GLU A 287 19.67 16.68 15.50
CA GLU A 287 20.85 16.09 16.13
C GLU A 287 20.94 14.59 15.77
N THR A 288 22.15 14.14 15.54
CA THR A 288 22.43 12.74 15.19
C THR A 288 23.62 12.22 16.00
N PRO A 289 23.58 10.96 16.43
CA PRO A 289 24.74 10.33 17.02
C PRO A 289 25.87 10.24 15.98
N LEU A 290 27.13 10.35 16.45
CA LEU A 290 28.31 10.27 15.56
C LEU A 290 28.25 11.21 14.34
N PRO A 291 28.13 12.52 14.53
CA PRO A 291 27.77 13.48 13.48
C PRO A 291 28.64 13.41 12.23
N LYS A 292 29.98 13.27 12.38
CA LYS A 292 30.89 13.14 11.24
C LYS A 292 30.66 11.89 10.40
N LEU A 293 30.37 10.75 11.04
CA LEU A 293 30.06 9.49 10.36
C LEU A 293 28.71 9.58 9.63
N ILE A 294 27.70 10.15 10.28
CA ILE A 294 26.38 10.36 9.67
C ILE A 294 26.47 11.31 8.47
N ARG A 295 27.26 12.39 8.56
CA ARG A 295 27.50 13.29 7.43
C ARG A 295 28.18 12.57 6.26
N TRP A 296 29.19 11.77 6.55
CA TRP A 296 29.84 10.95 5.53
C TRP A 296 28.86 9.98 4.88
N ALA A 297 28.08 9.26 5.68
CA ALA A 297 27.06 8.31 5.17
C ALA A 297 25.97 9.03 4.35
N PHE A 298 25.52 10.20 4.79
CA PHE A 298 24.56 11.03 4.05
C PHE A 298 25.09 11.42 2.66
N ASN A 299 26.34 11.84 2.58
CA ASN A 299 26.94 12.29 1.32
C ASN A 299 27.28 11.13 0.36
N HIS A 300 27.57 9.92 0.86
CA HIS A 300 28.10 8.81 0.05
C HIS A 300 27.15 7.62 -0.09
N ILE A 301 26.26 7.39 0.87
CA ILE A 301 25.38 6.22 0.90
C ILE A 301 23.93 6.61 0.62
N LEU A 302 23.43 7.70 1.24
CA LEU A 302 22.06 8.14 1.04
C LEU A 302 21.93 8.88 -0.29
N LYS A 303 20.86 8.58 -1.01
CA LYS A 303 20.60 9.15 -2.35
C LYS A 303 19.74 10.42 -2.32
N VAL A 304 19.45 10.91 -1.12
CA VAL A 304 18.66 12.13 -0.91
C VAL A 304 19.57 13.32 -0.66
N LYS A 305 19.22 14.47 -1.22
CA LYS A 305 19.98 15.70 -1.05
C LYS A 305 19.60 16.49 0.20
N TYR A 306 18.39 16.26 0.71
CA TYR A 306 17.76 17.03 1.78
C TYR A 306 17.07 16.11 2.77
N ILE A 307 16.90 16.59 4.01
CA ILE A 307 16.18 15.86 5.08
C ILE A 307 14.80 16.45 5.37
N SER A 308 14.54 17.73 5.04
CA SER A 308 13.25 18.38 5.24
C SER A 308 12.32 18.18 4.05
N LEU A 309 11.02 18.05 4.31
CA LEU A 309 10.02 17.95 3.25
C LEU A 309 9.95 19.22 2.39
N VAL A 310 10.22 20.39 2.97
CA VAL A 310 10.25 21.67 2.23
C VAL A 310 11.27 21.61 1.11
N ASN A 311 12.53 21.28 1.43
CA ASN A 311 13.60 21.21 0.45
C ASN A 311 13.42 20.05 -0.54
N LEU A 312 12.88 18.92 -0.09
CA LEU A 312 12.56 17.76 -0.96
C LEU A 312 11.47 18.11 -1.99
N VAL A 313 10.38 18.76 -1.56
CA VAL A 313 9.31 19.20 -2.46
C VAL A 313 9.81 20.25 -3.44
N ALA A 314 10.60 21.22 -2.96
CA ALA A 314 11.21 22.23 -3.80
C ALA A 314 12.28 21.68 -4.75
N ASN A 315 12.93 20.59 -4.38
CA ASN A 315 14.14 20.05 -4.97
C ASN A 315 15.31 21.07 -4.98
N LYS A 316 15.33 21.96 -4.00
CA LYS A 316 16.38 22.95 -3.73
C LYS A 316 16.40 23.36 -2.25
N GLU A 317 17.49 23.98 -1.80
CA GLU A 317 17.58 24.49 -0.44
C GLU A 317 16.76 25.78 -0.30
N ILE A 318 15.61 25.69 0.36
CA ILE A 318 14.76 26.82 0.78
C ILE A 318 15.00 27.12 2.25
N VAL A 319 15.08 26.08 3.07
CA VAL A 319 15.35 26.19 4.50
C VAL A 319 16.70 25.58 4.82
N LYS A 320 17.43 26.17 5.78
CA LYS A 320 18.70 25.64 6.24
C LYS A 320 18.48 24.39 7.09
N GLU A 321 19.25 23.34 6.78
CA GLU A 321 19.21 22.06 7.48
C GLU A 321 20.45 21.91 8.34
N MET A 322 20.27 22.18 9.63
CA MET A 322 21.32 22.07 10.64
C MET A 322 21.27 20.65 11.21
N PHE A 323 22.06 19.75 10.65
CA PHE A 323 22.14 18.38 11.10
C PHE A 323 23.55 17.83 11.08
N ALA A 324 23.80 16.77 11.83
CA ALA A 324 25.11 16.15 12.01
C ALA A 324 26.16 17.17 12.48
N ASP A 325 27.26 17.34 11.78
CA ASP A 325 28.34 18.23 12.13
C ASP A 325 28.02 19.75 12.02
N ARG A 326 26.88 20.08 11.38
CA ARG A 326 26.35 21.45 11.33
C ARG A 326 25.39 21.77 12.47
N PHE A 327 24.95 20.76 13.22
CA PHE A 327 24.11 20.98 14.38
C PHE A 327 24.90 21.52 15.53
N THR A 328 25.04 22.85 15.58
CA THR A 328 25.74 23.63 16.63
C THR A 328 24.86 24.80 17.04
N VAL A 329 24.91 25.17 18.32
CA VAL A 329 24.14 26.31 18.85
C VAL A 329 24.45 27.59 18.10
N ASP A 330 25.73 27.88 17.89
CA ASP A 330 26.15 29.09 17.15
C ASP A 330 25.66 29.08 15.71
N GLY A 331 25.84 27.94 15.00
CA GLY A 331 25.39 27.83 13.61
C GLY A 331 23.88 27.94 13.47
N ILE A 332 23.11 27.38 14.41
CA ILE A 332 21.64 27.50 14.39
C ILE A 332 21.21 28.92 14.68
N ALA A 333 21.84 29.58 15.67
CA ALA A 333 21.57 30.99 16.03
C ALA A 333 21.84 31.93 14.86
N ASP A 334 22.99 31.78 14.16
CA ASP A 334 23.33 32.55 12.98
C ASP A 334 22.28 32.40 11.87
N GLN A 335 21.82 31.16 11.61
CA GLN A 335 20.79 30.92 10.60
C GLN A 335 19.43 31.49 11.03
N LEU A 336 19.08 31.40 12.32
CA LEU A 336 17.87 31.99 12.86
C LEU A 336 17.87 33.51 12.70
N PHE A 337 19.00 34.18 13.00
CA PHE A 337 19.16 35.62 12.83
C PHE A 337 18.90 36.07 11.39
N GLN A 338 19.38 35.31 10.39
CA GLN A 338 19.25 35.66 8.97
C GLN A 338 17.80 35.63 8.46
N ILE A 339 16.86 35.02 9.21
CA ILE A 339 15.45 34.90 8.84
C ILE A 339 14.47 35.66 9.75
N LEU A 340 15.01 36.48 10.68
CA LEU A 340 14.22 37.40 11.49
C LEU A 340 13.50 38.47 10.62
N PRO A 341 12.47 39.13 11.14
CA PRO A 341 11.86 40.27 10.47
C PRO A 341 12.86 41.31 10.06
N GLY A 342 12.84 41.79 8.81
CA GLY A 342 13.77 42.75 8.26
C GLY A 342 15.04 42.16 7.65
N MET A 343 15.31 40.89 7.79
CA MET A 343 16.48 40.23 7.20
C MET A 343 16.21 39.71 5.78
N PRO A 344 17.18 39.84 4.85
CA PRO A 344 16.98 39.38 3.44
C PRO A 344 16.69 37.90 3.30
N GLY A 345 17.18 37.05 4.20
CA GLY A 345 16.95 35.63 4.21
C GLY A 345 15.46 35.24 4.38
N ARG A 346 14.71 36.07 5.13
CA ARG A 346 13.28 35.91 5.32
C ARG A 346 12.49 35.97 4.02
N GLU A 347 12.68 37.07 3.26
CA GLU A 347 11.94 37.27 2.00
C GLU A 347 12.23 36.15 0.99
N LYS A 348 13.48 35.74 0.88
CA LYS A 348 13.89 34.61 0.04
C LYS A 348 13.24 33.30 0.46
N MET A 349 13.14 33.03 1.76
CA MET A 349 12.52 31.81 2.29
C MET A 349 11.00 31.82 2.04
N LEU A 350 10.31 32.92 2.27
CA LEU A 350 8.87 33.08 1.99
C LEU A 350 8.55 32.90 0.50
N ALA A 351 9.36 33.45 -0.40
CA ALA A 351 9.23 33.20 -1.83
C ALA A 351 9.40 31.70 -2.16
N GLY A 352 10.36 31.04 -1.50
CA GLY A 352 10.52 29.57 -1.62
C GLY A 352 9.31 28.78 -1.13
N TYR A 353 8.64 29.23 -0.08
CA TYR A 353 7.41 28.58 0.42
C TYR A 353 6.25 28.68 -0.59
N GLN A 354 6.16 29.79 -1.34
CA GLN A 354 5.22 29.92 -2.42
C GLN A 354 5.44 28.84 -3.51
N GLU A 355 6.68 28.61 -3.91
CA GLU A 355 7.00 27.55 -4.87
C GLU A 355 6.66 26.15 -4.34
N VAL A 356 6.84 25.92 -3.02
CA VAL A 356 6.42 24.66 -2.39
C VAL A 356 4.93 24.49 -2.49
N ARG A 357 4.13 25.52 -2.20
CA ARG A 357 2.65 25.48 -2.34
C ARG A 357 2.21 25.21 -3.77
N GLU A 358 2.83 25.84 -4.74
CA GLU A 358 2.52 25.62 -6.17
C GLU A 358 2.78 24.16 -6.58
N LYS A 359 3.87 23.57 -6.14
CA LYS A 359 4.20 22.16 -6.41
C LYS A 359 3.25 21.18 -5.70
N LEU A 360 2.81 21.49 -4.49
CA LEU A 360 1.82 20.68 -3.77
C LEU A 360 0.45 20.76 -4.45
N GLY A 361 0.10 21.91 -5.03
CA GLY A 361 -1.21 22.13 -5.65
C GLY A 361 -2.37 22.14 -4.65
N ASN A 362 -3.58 22.24 -5.17
CA ASN A 362 -4.80 22.38 -4.36
C ASN A 362 -5.68 21.12 -4.36
N ARG A 363 -5.12 19.94 -4.71
CA ARG A 363 -5.90 18.69 -4.76
C ARG A 363 -6.25 18.23 -3.35
N ILE A 364 -7.50 17.85 -3.15
CA ILE A 364 -7.97 17.20 -1.93
C ILE A 364 -7.58 15.73 -2.01
N ALA A 365 -6.52 15.35 -1.32
CA ALA A 365 -5.87 14.05 -1.47
C ALA A 365 -6.82 12.84 -1.34
N PRO A 366 -7.67 12.71 -0.30
CA PRO A 366 -8.57 11.58 -0.17
C PRO A 366 -9.66 11.55 -1.26
N ASP A 367 -10.20 12.70 -1.67
CA ASP A 367 -11.24 12.76 -2.71
C ASP A 367 -10.67 12.36 -4.08
N GLN A 368 -9.49 12.90 -4.43
CA GLN A 368 -8.79 12.54 -5.67
C GLN A 368 -8.41 11.06 -5.70
N ALA A 369 -7.89 10.53 -4.58
CA ALA A 369 -7.55 9.10 -4.48
C ALA A 369 -8.79 8.23 -4.62
N ALA A 370 -9.89 8.57 -3.94
CA ALA A 370 -11.13 7.79 -3.99
C ALA A 370 -11.70 7.71 -5.41
N THR A 371 -11.74 8.83 -6.13
CA THR A 371 -12.24 8.88 -7.52
C THR A 371 -11.40 7.98 -8.43
N ILE A 372 -10.07 8.14 -8.41
CA ILE A 372 -9.16 7.33 -9.24
C ILE A 372 -9.27 5.84 -8.87
N MET A 373 -9.29 5.51 -7.57
CA MET A 373 -9.39 4.11 -7.11
C MET A 373 -10.70 3.47 -7.58
N TYR A 374 -11.82 4.18 -7.43
CA TYR A 374 -13.12 3.68 -7.85
C TYR A 374 -13.16 3.35 -9.35
N ASP A 375 -12.67 4.26 -10.20
CA ASP A 375 -12.62 4.07 -11.65
C ASP A 375 -11.71 2.89 -12.05
N LEU A 376 -10.55 2.76 -11.41
CA LEU A 376 -9.61 1.67 -11.67
C LEU A 376 -10.17 0.31 -11.22
N ILE A 377 -10.84 0.24 -10.07
CA ILE A 377 -11.46 -0.99 -9.58
C ILE A 377 -12.59 -1.41 -10.52
N LYS A 378 -13.41 -0.45 -10.99
CA LYS A 378 -14.48 -0.73 -11.95
C LYS A 378 -13.93 -1.33 -13.24
N LYS A 379 -12.90 -0.72 -13.83
CA LYS A 379 -12.22 -1.24 -15.03
C LYS A 379 -11.64 -2.63 -14.81
N HIS A 380 -10.98 -2.86 -13.70
CA HIS A 380 -10.40 -4.16 -13.37
C HIS A 380 -11.48 -5.24 -13.23
N ARG A 381 -12.59 -4.91 -12.60
CA ARG A 381 -13.74 -5.82 -12.45
C ARG A 381 -14.38 -6.17 -13.81
N GLU A 382 -14.56 -5.18 -14.67
CA GLU A 382 -15.07 -5.39 -16.04
C GLU A 382 -14.12 -6.30 -16.85
N GLU A 383 -12.81 -6.12 -16.72
CA GLU A 383 -11.82 -6.98 -17.38
C GLU A 383 -11.84 -8.41 -16.85
N LEU A 384 -11.97 -8.63 -15.54
CA LEU A 384 -12.11 -9.97 -14.97
C LEU A 384 -13.36 -10.69 -15.46
N ILE A 385 -14.48 -9.98 -15.57
CA ILE A 385 -15.74 -10.53 -16.10
C ILE A 385 -15.55 -10.94 -17.57
N ARG A 386 -14.93 -10.08 -18.38
CA ARG A 386 -14.64 -10.38 -19.79
C ARG A 386 -13.75 -11.62 -19.93
N LEU A 387 -12.65 -11.68 -19.18
CA LEU A 387 -11.73 -12.83 -19.22
C LEU A 387 -12.38 -14.12 -18.73
N ALA A 388 -13.24 -14.04 -17.73
CA ALA A 388 -14.01 -15.21 -17.25
C ALA A 388 -14.98 -15.72 -18.33
N LYS A 389 -15.65 -14.82 -19.07
CA LYS A 389 -16.53 -15.17 -20.19
C LYS A 389 -15.75 -15.81 -21.33
N GLU A 390 -14.63 -15.22 -21.75
CA GLU A 390 -13.77 -15.76 -22.80
C GLU A 390 -13.23 -17.15 -22.45
N ARG A 391 -12.88 -17.41 -21.19
CA ARG A 391 -12.47 -18.74 -20.70
C ARG A 391 -13.61 -19.75 -20.76
N ALA A 392 -14.78 -19.37 -20.28
CA ALA A 392 -15.96 -20.24 -20.31
C ALA A 392 -16.35 -20.63 -21.76
N GLU A 393 -16.29 -19.68 -22.70
CA GLU A 393 -16.53 -19.94 -24.11
C GLU A 393 -15.47 -20.87 -24.72
N ALA A 394 -14.19 -20.68 -24.38
CA ALA A 394 -13.11 -21.55 -24.83
C ALA A 394 -13.21 -22.97 -24.28
N GLU A 395 -13.56 -23.12 -22.98
CA GLU A 395 -13.79 -24.40 -22.35
C GLU A 395 -15.00 -25.12 -22.94
N ALA A 396 -16.10 -24.42 -23.19
CA ALA A 396 -17.29 -24.98 -23.86
C ALA A 396 -16.96 -25.46 -25.27
N LYS A 397 -16.19 -24.70 -26.05
CA LYS A 397 -15.75 -25.10 -27.38
C LYS A 397 -14.86 -26.33 -27.35
N ALA A 398 -13.88 -26.38 -26.44
CA ALA A 398 -12.99 -27.53 -26.26
C ALA A 398 -13.80 -28.81 -25.85
N ALA A 399 -14.76 -28.64 -24.96
CA ALA A 399 -15.66 -29.75 -24.55
C ALA A 399 -16.51 -30.27 -25.73
N ALA A 400 -17.05 -29.36 -26.55
CA ALA A 400 -17.81 -29.74 -27.75
C ALA A 400 -16.95 -30.49 -28.77
N GLU A 401 -15.73 -30.02 -29.03
CA GLU A 401 -14.78 -30.72 -29.92
C GLU A 401 -14.37 -32.09 -29.37
N ALA A 402 -14.19 -32.22 -28.06
CA ALA A 402 -13.86 -33.50 -27.44
C ALA A 402 -15.04 -34.48 -27.53
N ALA A 403 -16.26 -34.02 -27.32
CA ALA A 403 -17.48 -34.84 -27.46
C ALA A 403 -17.66 -35.32 -28.92
N GLU A 404 -17.42 -34.46 -29.92
CA GLU A 404 -17.49 -34.82 -31.33
C GLU A 404 -16.44 -35.88 -31.71
N ARG A 405 -15.18 -35.69 -31.25
CA ARG A 405 -14.13 -36.70 -31.44
C ARG A 405 -14.49 -38.06 -30.79
N ALA A 406 -15.05 -38.03 -29.60
CA ALA A 406 -15.53 -39.25 -28.92
C ALA A 406 -16.67 -39.94 -29.71
N ARG A 407 -17.61 -39.17 -30.26
CA ARG A 407 -18.69 -39.67 -31.11
C ARG A 407 -18.16 -40.38 -32.37
N ILE A 408 -17.26 -39.69 -33.12
CA ILE A 408 -16.62 -40.23 -34.32
C ILE A 408 -15.87 -41.52 -34.00
N LYS A 409 -15.13 -41.54 -32.89
CA LYS A 409 -14.38 -42.74 -32.45
C LYS A 409 -15.34 -43.91 -32.13
N ALA A 410 -16.43 -43.66 -31.42
CA ALA A 410 -17.45 -44.66 -31.10
C ALA A 410 -18.14 -45.20 -32.37
N GLU A 411 -18.46 -44.34 -33.35
CA GLU A 411 -18.99 -44.77 -34.64
C GLU A 411 -18.01 -45.66 -35.43
N GLN A 412 -16.73 -45.31 -35.44
CA GLN A 412 -15.69 -46.11 -36.07
C GLN A 412 -15.51 -47.48 -35.39
N GLU A 413 -15.54 -47.51 -34.06
CA GLU A 413 -15.43 -48.77 -33.29
C GLU A 413 -16.70 -49.66 -33.53
N ALA A 414 -17.88 -49.09 -33.56
CA ALA A 414 -19.13 -49.81 -33.88
C ALA A 414 -19.10 -50.38 -35.29
N GLU A 415 -18.65 -49.63 -36.29
CA GLU A 415 -18.52 -50.09 -37.66
C GLU A 415 -17.48 -51.23 -37.80
N ARG A 416 -16.33 -51.12 -37.14
CA ARG A 416 -15.33 -52.19 -37.08
C ARG A 416 -15.89 -53.47 -36.42
N ALA A 417 -16.66 -53.31 -35.34
CA ALA A 417 -17.32 -54.47 -34.68
C ALA A 417 -18.35 -55.12 -35.60
N ARG A 418 -19.11 -54.32 -36.38
CA ARG A 418 -20.10 -54.82 -37.35
C ARG A 418 -19.44 -55.59 -38.47
N ILE A 419 -18.36 -55.05 -39.07
CA ILE A 419 -17.59 -55.73 -40.11
C ILE A 419 -17.03 -57.06 -39.61
N LYS A 420 -16.42 -57.05 -38.39
CA LYS A 420 -15.90 -58.28 -37.79
C LYS A 420 -17.01 -59.34 -37.55
N ALA A 421 -18.17 -58.92 -37.04
CA ALA A 421 -19.31 -59.81 -36.85
C ALA A 421 -19.83 -60.40 -38.17
N GLN A 422 -19.85 -59.61 -39.26
CA GLN A 422 -20.20 -60.10 -40.60
C GLN A 422 -19.18 -61.13 -41.13
N GLU A 423 -17.88 -60.88 -40.97
CA GLU A 423 -16.85 -61.82 -41.37
C GLU A 423 -16.91 -63.13 -40.56
N GLU A 424 -17.17 -63.04 -39.26
CA GLU A 424 -17.33 -64.23 -38.42
C GLU A 424 -18.61 -65.03 -38.81
N ALA A 425 -19.70 -64.37 -39.13
CA ALA A 425 -20.94 -65.02 -39.60
C ALA A 425 -20.75 -65.70 -40.98
N GLU A 426 -20.01 -65.05 -41.90
CA GLU A 426 -19.70 -65.63 -43.20
C GLU A 426 -18.77 -66.85 -43.09
N ARG A 427 -17.76 -66.80 -42.22
CA ARG A 427 -16.88 -67.93 -41.93
C ARG A 427 -17.66 -69.12 -41.32
N ALA A 428 -18.65 -68.84 -40.42
CA ALA A 428 -19.47 -69.84 -39.83
C ALA A 428 -20.41 -70.47 -40.87
N ARG A 429 -20.92 -69.68 -41.80
CA ARG A 429 -21.74 -70.15 -42.93
C ARG A 429 -20.99 -71.13 -43.87
N ILE A 430 -19.75 -70.65 -44.27
CA ILE A 430 -18.88 -71.49 -45.12
C ILE A 430 -18.54 -72.80 -44.43
N LYS A 431 -18.21 -72.77 -43.13
CA LYS A 431 -17.90 -73.97 -42.37
C LYS A 431 -19.12 -74.90 -42.22
N ALA A 432 -20.34 -74.37 -42.06
CA ALA A 432 -21.53 -75.14 -41.99
C ALA A 432 -21.89 -75.79 -43.34
N GLU A 433 -21.72 -75.09 -44.47
CA GLU A 433 -21.89 -75.59 -45.82
C GLU A 433 -20.86 -76.73 -46.14
N GLU A 434 -19.65 -76.59 -45.68
CA GLU A 434 -18.58 -77.61 -45.83
C GLU A 434 -18.90 -78.86 -45.01
N GLN A 435 -19.42 -78.70 -43.77
CA GLN A 435 -19.84 -79.83 -42.95
C GLN A 435 -21.04 -80.54 -43.55
N LEU A 436 -22.04 -79.84 -44.14
CA LEU A 436 -23.12 -80.36 -44.80
C LEU A 436 -22.74 -81.24 -46.02
N ARG A 437 -21.77 -80.67 -46.82
CA ARG A 437 -21.26 -81.42 -47.98
C ARG A 437 -20.50 -82.68 -47.59
N ILE A 438 -19.72 -82.65 -46.50
CA ILE A 438 -19.05 -83.84 -45.94
C ILE A 438 -20.14 -84.89 -45.48
N ALA A 439 -21.18 -84.48 -44.81
CA ALA A 439 -22.27 -85.33 -44.32
C ALA A 439 -23.03 -85.96 -45.49
N GLU A 440 -23.33 -85.20 -46.53
CA GLU A 440 -23.95 -85.68 -47.78
C GLU A 440 -23.08 -86.75 -48.52
N GLU A 441 -21.73 -86.47 -48.58
CA GLU A 441 -20.80 -87.45 -49.14
C GLU A 441 -20.70 -88.70 -48.32
N GLN A 442 -20.70 -88.59 -46.98
CA GLN A 442 -20.75 -89.78 -46.06
C GLN A 442 -22.09 -90.59 -46.24
N MET A 443 -23.23 -89.92 -46.34
CA MET A 443 -24.47 -90.57 -46.56
C MET A 443 -24.52 -91.29 -47.92
N ARG A 444 -23.98 -90.65 -48.97
CA ARG A 444 -23.90 -91.26 -50.30
C ARG A 444 -22.98 -92.53 -50.26
N LYS A 445 -21.83 -92.45 -49.60
CA LYS A 445 -20.95 -93.61 -49.40
C LYS A 445 -21.64 -94.72 -48.58
N ALA A 446 -22.39 -94.35 -47.56
CA ALA A 446 -23.17 -95.34 -46.74
C ALA A 446 -24.30 -95.99 -47.58
N GLN A 447 -24.97 -95.22 -48.44
CA GLN A 447 -25.97 -95.80 -49.39
C GLN A 447 -25.32 -96.74 -50.40
N GLU A 448 -24.22 -96.35 -51.04
CA GLU A 448 -23.44 -97.18 -51.95
C GLU A 448 -22.99 -98.51 -51.29
N MET A 449 -22.52 -98.45 -50.03
CA MET A 449 -22.14 -99.64 -49.27
C MET A 449 -23.38 -100.48 -48.89
N SER A 450 -24.52 -99.88 -48.62
CA SER A 450 -25.81 -100.65 -48.38
C SER A 450 -26.32 -101.36 -49.63
N GLU A 451 -26.25 -100.74 -50.76
CA GLU A 451 -26.59 -101.33 -52.07
C GLU A 451 -25.63 -102.46 -52.47
N GLU A 452 -24.28 -102.25 -52.17
CA GLU A 452 -23.32 -103.33 -52.43
C GLU A 452 -23.52 -104.55 -51.51
N ASN A 453 -23.83 -104.34 -50.23
CA ASN A 453 -24.17 -105.39 -49.28
C ASN A 453 -25.48 -106.11 -49.64
N SER A 454 -26.49 -105.41 -50.23
CA SER A 454 -27.74 -105.99 -50.69
C SER A 454 -27.57 -106.81 -51.96
N ARG A 455 -26.54 -106.56 -52.81
CA ARG A 455 -26.18 -107.34 -53.99
C ARG A 455 -25.38 -108.63 -53.66
N GLN A 456 -24.69 -108.68 -52.55
CA GLN A 456 -23.90 -109.80 -52.07
C GLN A 456 -24.69 -110.79 -51.26
N ASN A 457 -25.88 -110.49 -50.73
CA ASN A 457 -26.78 -111.41 -50.02
C ASN A 457 -28.19 -111.31 -50.50
N PRO A 458 -28.60 -111.99 -51.55
CA PRO A 458 -29.98 -112.03 -51.95
C PRO A 458 -30.86 -112.76 -50.90
N PRO A 459 -32.06 -112.30 -50.62
CA PRO A 459 -32.90 -112.96 -49.62
C PRO A 459 -33.26 -114.39 -50.12
N ILE A 460 -33.03 -115.32 -49.25
CA ILE A 460 -33.48 -116.69 -49.40
C ILE A 460 -35.04 -116.71 -49.42
N SER A 461 -35.55 -117.16 -50.48
CA SER A 461 -37.02 -117.35 -50.65
C SER A 461 -37.47 -118.55 -49.82
N GLU A 462 -38.42 -118.27 -49.02
CA GLU A 462 -39.59 -119.18 -48.80
C GLU A 462 -40.87 -118.35 -48.84
#